data_c986f93546a7f86bba88122a5fe9a9a0
#
_entry.id   c986f93546a7f86bba88122a5fe9a9a0
#
_cell.length_a   1.000
_cell.length_b   1.000
_cell.length_c   1.000
_cell.angle_alpha   90.00
_cell.angle_beta   90.00
_cell.angle_gamma   90.00
#
_symmetry.space_group_name_H-M   'P 1'
#
loop_
_entity.id
_entity.type
_entity.pdbx_description
1 polymer ?
#
loop_
_entity_poly.entity_id
_entity_poly.type
_entity_poly.pdbx_seq_one_letter_code
_entity_poly.pdbx_strand_id
1 'polypeptide(L)'
;MKPRLTVWGAAGAHLLGGQHGHHGLRILVLVVVVAVVVVVAFLLVRRGRERRRYDERNAAGLRAVEAKDLAAGFEEPVSPRAVRPTQGRGAAPAGIVAKGLTKRFGDKVAVDALSFEVTPGRVTGFLGPNGAGKSTTMRLVMGLDRPDGGSVLVNGRRYHDLAWPLREVGALLEAKTTHPGRTAYSHLWMLAKTNRLPRRRVDEVLDLVGLTSVARQQTGSFSLGMSQRLGIAAALLGDPGVLMFDEPVNGLDTDGIRWVRRLLRQLASEGRSVFVSSHLMSEMAKTADQLVVIGTGRLIAQMPVSEFTSRYAKGYVRVRSPQLDLLRPVLVDGGATVEDEEDRSISVRGMSQDAIGELAWRHSIMLHELAPQSASLEEAFVESTEPHLEFGGSHPPGTGSDAMGTGAPGTANAEQGAPEPDGEGRGDRT
;
A
#
# COMPACT_ATOMS: atom_id res chain seq x y z
N MET A 1 44.16 -22.68 28.48
CA MET A 1 45.54 -22.81 27.94
C MET A 1 45.84 -21.59 27.08
N LYS A 2 46.68 -20.69 27.58
CA LYS A 2 47.17 -19.49 26.91
C LYS A 2 48.51 -19.79 26.27
N PRO A 3 48.81 -19.45 25.01
CA PRO A 3 50.18 -19.44 24.54
C PRO A 3 50.84 -18.09 24.88
N ARG A 4 52.06 -18.21 25.42
CA ARG A 4 52.97 -17.14 25.80
C ARG A 4 53.53 -16.43 24.57
N LEU A 5 53.50 -15.10 24.56
CA LEU A 5 54.32 -14.25 23.74
C LEU A 5 55.75 -14.23 24.27
N THR A 6 56.69 -14.73 23.50
CA THR A 6 58.14 -14.57 23.72
C THR A 6 58.63 -13.23 23.12
N VAL A 7 59.14 -12.43 23.98
CA VAL A 7 59.90 -11.21 23.69
C VAL A 7 61.22 -11.57 23.04
N TRP A 8 61.54 -10.98 21.86
CA TRP A 8 62.89 -10.94 21.33
C TRP A 8 63.42 -9.49 21.45
N GLY A 9 64.45 -9.43 22.30
CA GLY A 9 65.13 -8.23 22.69
C GLY A 9 66.03 -7.63 21.62
N ALA A 10 66.39 -6.45 21.93
CA ALA A 10 67.27 -5.55 21.21
C ALA A 10 68.68 -6.12 21.03
N ALA A 11 69.21 -6.01 19.81
CA ALA A 11 70.64 -5.88 19.55
C ALA A 11 70.84 -5.30 18.14
N GLY A 12 71.61 -4.22 18.03
CA GLY A 12 72.18 -3.80 16.76
C GLY A 12 71.92 -2.35 16.32
N ALA A 13 72.25 -1.38 17.22
CA ALA A 13 72.56 -0.04 16.79
C ALA A 13 74.12 0.03 16.64
N HIS A 14 74.58 0.04 15.42
CA HIS A 14 75.73 0.81 14.95
C HIS A 14 76.13 0.47 13.49
N LEU A 15 76.44 1.50 12.75
CA LEU A 15 77.11 1.61 11.45
C LEU A 15 76.20 1.80 10.23
N LEU A 16 76.33 2.93 9.74
CA LEU A 16 76.66 3.45 8.43
C LEU A 16 75.71 4.59 8.03
N GLY A 17 76.31 5.82 8.15
CA GLY A 17 75.82 7.00 7.48
C GLY A 17 76.00 6.82 5.96
N GLY A 18 75.07 7.36 5.23
CA GLY A 18 75.21 7.45 3.78
C GLY A 18 73.86 7.29 3.09
N GLN A 19 73.51 8.19 2.26
CA GLN A 19 72.42 8.35 1.26
C GLN A 19 71.54 7.17 0.84
N HIS A 20 71.69 5.95 1.38
CA HIS A 20 70.87 4.77 1.03
C HIS A 20 69.62 4.53 1.93
N GLY A 21 69.43 5.31 2.99
CA GLY A 21 68.36 5.11 3.94
C GLY A 21 66.95 5.39 3.36
N HIS A 22 66.86 6.33 2.41
CA HIS A 22 65.55 6.69 1.84
C HIS A 22 65.01 5.68 0.84
N HIS A 23 65.85 4.89 0.16
CA HIS A 23 65.41 3.85 -0.77
C HIS A 23 64.88 2.62 -0.01
N GLY A 24 65.50 2.21 1.08
CA GLY A 24 65.07 1.09 1.91
C GLY A 24 63.69 1.37 2.55
N LEU A 25 63.48 2.59 3.09
CA LEU A 25 62.21 3.00 3.67
C LEU A 25 61.08 3.06 2.62
N ARG A 26 61.36 3.55 1.43
CA ARG A 26 60.41 3.61 0.30
C ARG A 26 59.99 2.19 -0.16
N ILE A 27 60.93 1.27 -0.23
CA ILE A 27 60.66 -0.14 -0.59
C ILE A 27 59.79 -0.79 0.51
N LEU A 28 60.10 -0.58 1.79
CA LEU A 28 59.37 -1.11 2.90
C LEU A 28 57.91 -0.59 2.90
N VAL A 29 57.71 0.72 2.72
CA VAL A 29 56.41 1.33 2.62
C VAL A 29 55.62 0.76 1.41
N LEU A 30 56.27 0.60 0.26
CA LEU A 30 55.63 0.04 -0.92
C LEU A 30 55.18 -1.41 -0.68
N VAL A 31 56.02 -2.23 -0.05
CA VAL A 31 55.70 -3.61 0.28
C VAL A 31 54.50 -3.68 1.26
N VAL A 32 54.48 -2.81 2.28
CA VAL A 32 53.36 -2.74 3.24
C VAL A 32 52.07 -2.30 2.53
N VAL A 33 52.12 -1.28 1.68
CA VAL A 33 50.95 -0.82 0.91
C VAL A 33 50.42 -1.93 -0.01
N VAL A 34 51.33 -2.60 -0.73
CA VAL A 34 50.92 -3.74 -1.60
C VAL A 34 50.32 -4.85 -0.78
N ALA A 35 50.88 -5.21 0.37
CA ALA A 35 50.32 -6.25 1.26
C ALA A 35 48.90 -5.86 1.77
N VAL A 36 48.71 -4.60 2.17
CA VAL A 36 47.38 -4.10 2.60
C VAL A 36 46.39 -4.16 1.45
N VAL A 37 46.77 -3.71 0.25
CA VAL A 37 45.91 -3.75 -0.93
C VAL A 37 45.51 -5.20 -1.27
N VAL A 38 46.43 -6.15 -1.23
CA VAL A 38 46.17 -7.57 -1.48
C VAL A 38 45.24 -8.15 -0.42
N VAL A 39 45.45 -7.81 0.86
CA VAL A 39 44.55 -8.28 1.95
C VAL A 39 43.14 -7.68 1.79
N VAL A 40 43.02 -6.39 1.48
CA VAL A 40 41.73 -5.75 1.24
C VAL A 40 41.04 -6.35 0.02
N ALA A 41 41.75 -6.54 -1.09
CA ALA A 41 41.21 -7.18 -2.29
C ALA A 41 40.75 -8.63 -2.00
N PHE A 42 41.54 -9.40 -1.24
CA PHE A 42 41.18 -10.74 -0.82
C PHE A 42 39.92 -10.75 0.04
N LEU A 43 39.80 -9.83 1.01
CA LEU A 43 38.60 -9.70 1.87
C LEU A 43 37.37 -9.28 1.06
N LEU A 44 37.51 -8.39 0.08
CA LEU A 44 36.42 -7.98 -0.82
C LEU A 44 35.96 -9.13 -1.73
N VAL A 45 36.91 -9.89 -2.31
CA VAL A 45 36.60 -11.08 -3.12
C VAL A 45 35.95 -12.17 -2.27
N ARG A 46 36.42 -12.40 -1.06
CA ARG A 46 35.82 -13.34 -0.12
C ARG A 46 34.40 -12.95 0.26
N ARG A 47 34.17 -11.67 0.62
CA ARG A 47 32.83 -11.12 0.86
C ARG A 47 31.91 -11.23 -0.36
N GLY A 48 32.43 -10.96 -1.55
CA GLY A 48 31.67 -11.11 -2.80
C GLY A 48 31.28 -12.57 -3.08
N ARG A 49 32.19 -13.53 -2.80
CA ARG A 49 31.89 -14.97 -2.93
C ARG A 49 30.89 -15.47 -1.88
N GLU A 50 30.97 -14.99 -0.65
CA GLU A 50 30.01 -15.30 0.41
C GLU A 50 28.62 -14.73 0.10
N ARG A 51 28.53 -13.50 -0.42
CA ARG A 51 27.28 -12.91 -0.92
C ARG A 51 26.69 -13.72 -2.08
N ARG A 52 27.48 -14.04 -3.10
CA ARG A 52 26.99 -14.86 -4.25
C ARG A 52 26.49 -16.23 -3.82
N ARG A 53 27.21 -16.93 -2.92
CA ARG A 53 26.75 -18.22 -2.37
C ARG A 53 25.48 -18.09 -1.52
N TYR A 54 25.33 -16.97 -0.82
CA TYR A 54 24.10 -16.66 -0.07
C TYR A 54 22.92 -16.41 -1.03
N ASP A 55 23.14 -15.60 -2.08
CA ASP A 55 22.12 -15.28 -3.09
C ASP A 55 21.74 -16.52 -3.92
N GLU A 56 22.69 -17.38 -4.29
CA GLU A 56 22.45 -18.64 -5.00
C GLU A 56 21.68 -19.66 -4.14
N ARG A 57 22.00 -19.77 -2.86
CA ARG A 57 21.26 -20.64 -1.92
C ARG A 57 19.84 -20.12 -1.69
N ASN A 58 19.66 -18.81 -1.57
CA ASN A 58 18.35 -18.21 -1.44
C ASN A 58 17.52 -18.32 -2.73
N ALA A 59 18.13 -18.09 -3.90
CA ALA A 59 17.47 -18.29 -5.19
C ALA A 59 17.08 -19.76 -5.44
N ALA A 60 17.93 -20.71 -5.03
CA ALA A 60 17.61 -22.13 -5.11
C ALA A 60 16.50 -22.52 -4.11
N GLY A 61 16.52 -21.94 -2.90
CA GLY A 61 15.47 -22.11 -1.90
C GLY A 61 14.13 -21.53 -2.36
N LEU A 62 14.13 -20.33 -2.95
CA LEU A 62 12.94 -19.70 -3.52
C LEU A 62 12.34 -20.51 -4.67
N ARG A 63 13.17 -20.99 -5.61
CA ARG A 63 12.72 -21.86 -6.70
C ARG A 63 12.19 -23.21 -6.22
N ALA A 64 12.77 -23.76 -5.14
CA ALA A 64 12.29 -25.01 -4.54
C ALA A 64 10.96 -24.81 -3.80
N VAL A 65 10.73 -23.65 -3.18
CA VAL A 65 9.46 -23.27 -2.54
C VAL A 65 8.40 -22.97 -3.60
N GLU A 66 8.72 -22.17 -4.62
CA GLU A 66 7.83 -21.92 -5.76
C GLU A 66 7.48 -23.20 -6.53
N ALA A 67 8.44 -24.12 -6.75
CA ALA A 67 8.19 -25.40 -7.39
C ALA A 67 7.37 -26.35 -6.50
N LYS A 68 7.50 -26.27 -5.18
CA LYS A 68 6.74 -27.07 -4.23
C LYS A 68 5.33 -26.52 -4.02
N ASP A 69 5.16 -25.18 -4.06
CA ASP A 69 3.86 -24.52 -4.03
C ASP A 69 3.09 -24.70 -5.35
N LEU A 70 3.80 -24.80 -6.50
CA LEU A 70 3.24 -25.15 -7.79
C LEU A 70 2.92 -26.65 -7.93
N ALA A 71 3.68 -27.55 -7.28
CA ALA A 71 3.48 -29.00 -7.34
C ALA A 71 2.53 -29.54 -6.27
N ALA A 72 2.46 -28.90 -5.12
CA ALA A 72 1.39 -29.07 -4.15
C ALA A 72 0.24 -28.16 -4.57
N GLY A 73 -0.51 -28.52 -5.60
CA GLY A 73 -1.72 -27.74 -5.96
C GLY A 73 -2.38 -27.31 -4.64
N PHE A 74 -2.36 -25.98 -4.36
CA PHE A 74 -2.71 -25.36 -3.07
C PHE A 74 -3.73 -26.21 -2.33
N GLU A 75 -3.27 -27.04 -1.37
CA GLU A 75 -4.19 -27.58 -0.39
C GLU A 75 -4.89 -26.35 0.19
N GLU A 76 -6.22 -26.31 0.01
CA GLU A 76 -7.01 -25.23 0.60
C GLU A 76 -6.54 -25.09 2.05
N PRO A 77 -6.08 -23.89 2.46
CA PRO A 77 -5.69 -23.70 3.84
C PRO A 77 -6.87 -24.18 4.66
N VAL A 78 -6.61 -25.21 5.48
CA VAL A 78 -7.59 -25.83 6.39
C VAL A 78 -8.42 -24.69 6.95
N SER A 79 -9.74 -24.73 6.73
CA SER A 79 -10.67 -23.70 7.21
C SER A 79 -10.24 -23.32 8.62
N PRO A 80 -9.87 -22.05 8.87
CA PRO A 80 -9.34 -21.65 10.16
C PRO A 80 -10.33 -22.12 11.21
N ARG A 81 -9.89 -23.03 12.05
CA ARG A 81 -10.69 -23.52 13.16
C ARG A 81 -11.11 -22.30 13.92
N ALA A 82 -12.40 -21.98 13.95
CA ALA A 82 -12.96 -20.78 14.54
C ALA A 82 -12.21 -20.45 15.85
N VAL A 83 -11.36 -19.46 15.78
CA VAL A 83 -10.71 -18.91 16.97
C VAL A 83 -11.84 -18.17 17.67
N ARG A 84 -12.46 -18.83 18.63
CA ARG A 84 -13.54 -18.22 19.42
C ARG A 84 -12.95 -16.98 20.08
N PRO A 85 -13.54 -15.78 19.88
CA PRO A 85 -13.17 -14.62 20.65
C PRO A 85 -13.23 -15.01 22.14
N THR A 86 -12.19 -14.75 22.88
CA THR A 86 -12.23 -14.88 24.33
C THR A 86 -13.28 -13.90 24.83
N GLN A 87 -14.50 -14.40 25.07
CA GLN A 87 -15.59 -13.65 25.68
C GLN A 87 -15.14 -13.22 27.09
N GLY A 88 -14.46 -12.11 27.17
CA GLY A 88 -14.16 -11.39 28.38
C GLY A 88 -15.17 -10.28 28.56
N ARG A 89 -16.11 -10.51 29.48
CA ARG A 89 -16.94 -9.52 30.19
C ARG A 89 -17.50 -8.35 29.37
N GLY A 90 -18.81 -8.32 29.15
CA GLY A 90 -19.68 -7.15 28.97
C GLY A 90 -19.09 -5.94 28.24
N ALA A 91 -18.35 -6.16 27.14
CA ALA A 91 -17.74 -5.08 26.39
C ALA A 91 -18.81 -4.46 25.49
N ALA A 92 -18.90 -3.13 25.51
CA ALA A 92 -19.54 -2.36 24.45
C ALA A 92 -19.08 -2.90 23.09
N PRO A 93 -19.94 -2.89 22.06
CA PRO A 93 -19.60 -3.44 20.75
C PRO A 93 -18.29 -2.83 20.27
N ALA A 94 -17.35 -3.71 19.87
CA ALA A 94 -16.07 -3.28 19.33
C ALA A 94 -16.29 -2.44 18.07
N GLY A 95 -15.64 -1.28 17.97
CA GLY A 95 -15.83 -0.40 16.83
C GLY A 95 -14.88 0.78 16.84
N ILE A 96 -14.91 1.55 15.75
CA ILE A 96 -14.19 2.83 15.63
C ILE A 96 -15.22 3.93 15.48
N VAL A 97 -15.11 5.02 16.24
CA VAL A 97 -15.94 6.21 16.13
C VAL A 97 -15.07 7.45 16.02
N ALA A 98 -15.10 8.10 14.88
CA ALA A 98 -14.44 9.37 14.63
C ALA A 98 -15.48 10.52 14.62
N LYS A 99 -15.18 11.64 15.29
CA LYS A 99 -16.07 12.82 15.36
C LYS A 99 -15.28 14.09 15.09
N GLY A 100 -15.57 14.76 13.97
CA GLY A 100 -14.96 16.01 13.56
C GLY A 100 -13.43 15.94 13.45
N LEU A 101 -12.87 14.77 13.09
CA LEU A 101 -11.45 14.51 13.09
C LEU A 101 -10.73 15.41 12.09
N THR A 102 -9.76 16.19 12.54
CA THR A 102 -9.05 17.15 11.71
C THR A 102 -7.54 16.98 11.88
N LYS A 103 -6.80 17.03 10.76
CA LYS A 103 -5.33 16.98 10.74
C LYS A 103 -4.75 17.87 9.66
N ARG A 104 -3.76 18.69 10.06
CA ARG A 104 -3.02 19.60 9.19
C ARG A 104 -1.54 19.23 9.19
N PHE A 105 -0.89 19.43 8.07
CA PHE A 105 0.55 19.36 7.90
C PHE A 105 1.00 20.66 7.23
N GLY A 106 1.53 21.60 8.02
CA GLY A 106 1.74 22.97 7.56
C GLY A 106 0.42 23.59 7.10
N ASP A 107 0.40 24.14 5.90
CA ASP A 107 -0.79 24.75 5.30
C ASP A 107 -1.79 23.74 4.71
N LYS A 108 -1.36 22.48 4.52
CA LYS A 108 -2.22 21.45 3.92
C LYS A 108 -3.11 20.78 4.96
N VAL A 109 -4.42 20.82 4.73
CA VAL A 109 -5.41 20.04 5.50
C VAL A 109 -5.51 18.66 4.89
N ALA A 110 -5.03 17.65 5.62
CA ALA A 110 -5.06 16.26 5.17
C ALA A 110 -6.35 15.53 5.55
N VAL A 111 -6.97 15.91 6.68
CA VAL A 111 -8.27 15.44 7.16
C VAL A 111 -9.02 16.65 7.71
N ASP A 112 -10.27 16.84 7.28
CA ASP A 112 -11.05 18.03 7.58
C ASP A 112 -12.42 17.65 8.15
N ALA A 113 -12.59 17.84 9.46
CA ALA A 113 -13.82 17.60 10.22
C ALA A 113 -14.47 16.21 9.93
N LEU A 114 -13.67 15.20 9.66
CA LEU A 114 -14.11 13.87 9.25
C LEU A 114 -14.83 13.13 10.39
N SER A 115 -16.08 12.72 10.15
CA SER A 115 -16.86 11.92 11.10
C SER A 115 -17.33 10.64 10.44
N PHE A 116 -17.05 9.49 11.06
CA PHE A 116 -17.47 8.18 10.57
C PHE A 116 -17.50 7.15 11.69
N GLU A 117 -18.14 6.02 11.43
CA GLU A 117 -18.24 4.90 12.34
C GLU A 117 -17.93 3.57 11.64
N VAL A 118 -17.17 2.70 12.30
CA VAL A 118 -16.92 1.32 11.88
C VAL A 118 -17.61 0.39 12.89
N THR A 119 -18.59 -0.36 12.43
CA THR A 119 -19.43 -1.21 13.28
C THR A 119 -18.93 -2.66 13.33
N PRO A 120 -19.19 -3.40 14.43
CA PRO A 120 -18.84 -4.81 14.53
C PRO A 120 -19.62 -5.68 13.55
N GLY A 121 -19.05 -6.84 13.21
CA GLY A 121 -19.70 -7.85 12.38
C GLY A 121 -19.73 -7.50 10.89
N ARG A 122 -19.01 -6.46 10.48
CA ARG A 122 -19.02 -5.98 9.09
C ARG A 122 -17.62 -5.62 8.61
N VAL A 123 -17.42 -5.76 7.30
CA VAL A 123 -16.28 -5.20 6.59
C VAL A 123 -16.65 -3.80 6.11
N THR A 124 -15.99 -2.79 6.64
CA THR A 124 -16.14 -1.39 6.21
C THR A 124 -14.99 -1.02 5.28
N GLY A 125 -15.30 -0.76 4.01
CA GLY A 125 -14.37 -0.27 3.01
C GLY A 125 -14.14 1.23 3.16
N PHE A 126 -12.87 1.64 3.19
CA PHE A 126 -12.46 3.04 3.27
C PHE A 126 -11.89 3.49 1.92
N LEU A 127 -12.69 4.24 1.17
CA LEU A 127 -12.42 4.61 -0.21
C LEU A 127 -12.13 6.10 -0.34
N GLY A 128 -11.32 6.44 -1.31
CA GLY A 128 -10.99 7.82 -1.65
C GLY A 128 -9.83 7.85 -2.66
N PRO A 129 -9.68 8.91 -3.45
CA PRO A 129 -8.56 9.06 -4.36
C PRO A 129 -7.22 9.12 -3.61
N ASN A 130 -6.12 9.05 -4.36
CA ASN A 130 -4.80 9.21 -3.78
C ASN A 130 -4.67 10.64 -3.20
N GLY A 131 -4.14 10.72 -1.97
CA GLY A 131 -4.06 11.99 -1.26
C GLY A 131 -5.33 12.42 -0.52
N ALA A 132 -6.44 11.68 -0.60
CA ALA A 132 -7.70 12.01 0.10
C ALA A 132 -7.64 11.91 1.63
N GLY A 133 -6.51 11.49 2.22
CA GLY A 133 -6.34 11.42 3.67
C GLY A 133 -6.56 10.03 4.29
N LYS A 134 -6.69 8.95 3.50
CA LYS A 134 -6.93 7.58 4.01
C LYS A 134 -5.89 7.11 5.02
N SER A 135 -4.62 7.05 4.62
CA SER A 135 -3.53 6.60 5.51
C SER A 135 -3.36 7.54 6.71
N THR A 136 -3.53 8.85 6.52
CA THR A 136 -3.52 9.83 7.63
C THR A 136 -4.62 9.53 8.63
N THR A 137 -5.84 9.27 8.17
CA THR A 137 -6.97 8.91 9.04
C THR A 137 -6.68 7.63 9.83
N MET A 138 -6.15 6.59 9.18
CA MET A 138 -5.79 5.35 9.86
C MET A 138 -4.69 5.57 10.92
N ARG A 139 -3.70 6.41 10.62
CA ARG A 139 -2.66 6.80 11.59
C ARG A 139 -3.23 7.55 12.79
N LEU A 140 -4.21 8.43 12.57
CA LEU A 140 -4.92 9.13 13.66
C LEU A 140 -5.71 8.15 14.54
N VAL A 141 -6.39 7.15 13.96
CA VAL A 141 -7.10 6.10 14.72
C VAL A 141 -6.14 5.32 15.62
N MET A 142 -4.94 5.00 15.09
CA MET A 142 -3.88 4.28 15.83
C MET A 142 -3.08 5.18 16.79
N GLY A 143 -3.43 6.47 16.90
CA GLY A 143 -2.69 7.40 17.77
C GLY A 143 -1.23 7.63 17.34
N LEU A 144 -0.85 7.27 16.12
CA LEU A 144 0.48 7.52 15.55
C LEU A 144 0.69 8.99 15.23
N ASP A 145 -0.40 9.68 14.87
CA ASP A 145 -0.45 11.12 14.70
C ASP A 145 -1.47 11.72 15.68
N ARG A 146 -1.18 12.92 16.20
CA ARG A 146 -2.11 13.64 17.05
C ARG A 146 -3.07 14.45 16.17
N PRO A 147 -4.39 14.34 16.36
CA PRO A 147 -5.35 15.21 15.67
C PRO A 147 -5.22 16.66 16.14
N ASP A 148 -5.44 17.59 15.25
CA ASP A 148 -5.49 19.03 15.53
C ASP A 148 -6.92 19.47 15.96
N GLY A 149 -7.94 18.67 15.62
CA GLY A 149 -9.32 18.86 16.06
C GLY A 149 -10.10 17.54 16.07
N GLY A 150 -11.23 17.54 16.80
CA GLY A 150 -12.08 16.37 16.91
C GLY A 150 -11.50 15.25 17.80
N SER A 151 -12.06 14.06 17.66
CA SER A 151 -11.64 12.90 18.43
C SER A 151 -11.91 11.60 17.67
N VAL A 152 -11.14 10.56 17.99
CA VAL A 152 -11.38 9.20 17.52
C VAL A 152 -11.25 8.23 18.69
N LEU A 153 -12.19 7.31 18.79
CA LEU A 153 -12.25 6.31 19.85
C LEU A 153 -12.29 4.91 19.20
N VAL A 154 -11.57 3.98 19.82
CA VAL A 154 -11.64 2.55 19.52
C VAL A 154 -12.18 1.86 20.76
N ASN A 155 -13.25 1.09 20.63
CA ASN A 155 -13.96 0.47 21.76
C ASN A 155 -14.34 1.50 22.85
N GLY A 156 -14.68 2.74 22.46
CA GLY A 156 -15.05 3.81 23.38
C GLY A 156 -13.87 4.50 24.08
N ARG A 157 -12.61 4.14 23.78
CA ARG A 157 -11.39 4.69 24.37
C ARG A 157 -10.43 5.21 23.30
N ARG A 158 -9.57 6.14 23.61
CA ARG A 158 -8.47 6.53 22.72
C ARG A 158 -7.44 5.40 22.66
N TYR A 159 -6.80 5.23 21.50
CA TYR A 159 -5.82 4.15 21.31
C TYR A 159 -4.70 4.13 22.36
N HIS A 160 -4.18 5.28 22.73
CA HIS A 160 -3.09 5.38 23.73
C HIS A 160 -3.54 5.11 25.18
N ASP A 161 -4.85 5.09 25.45
CA ASP A 161 -5.41 4.73 26.76
C ASP A 161 -5.63 3.21 26.90
N LEU A 162 -5.36 2.44 25.83
CA LEU A 162 -5.50 0.99 25.83
C LEU A 162 -4.32 0.35 26.58
N ALA A 163 -4.60 -0.45 27.61
CA ALA A 163 -3.56 -1.12 28.40
C ALA A 163 -2.79 -2.18 27.57
N TRP A 164 -3.49 -2.86 26.66
CA TRP A 164 -2.96 -3.91 25.79
C TRP A 164 -3.43 -3.69 24.35
N PRO A 165 -2.89 -2.68 23.63
CA PRO A 165 -3.42 -2.28 22.33
C PRO A 165 -3.49 -3.44 21.33
N LEU A 166 -2.47 -4.31 21.26
CA LEU A 166 -2.43 -5.44 20.32
C LEU A 166 -3.57 -6.45 20.54
N ARG A 167 -4.16 -6.51 21.75
CA ARG A 167 -5.32 -7.38 22.04
C ARG A 167 -6.65 -6.76 21.67
N GLU A 168 -6.67 -5.47 21.41
CA GLU A 168 -7.89 -4.74 21.07
C GLU A 168 -7.91 -4.29 19.63
N VAL A 169 -6.74 -3.90 19.09
CA VAL A 169 -6.59 -3.41 17.71
C VAL A 169 -5.43 -4.13 17.02
N GLY A 170 -5.71 -4.71 15.89
CA GLY A 170 -4.71 -5.20 14.94
C GLY A 170 -4.65 -4.30 13.73
N ALA A 171 -3.45 -3.87 13.34
CA ALA A 171 -3.31 -2.99 12.19
C ALA A 171 -2.17 -3.42 11.27
N LEU A 172 -2.41 -3.28 9.97
CA LEU A 172 -1.40 -3.33 8.91
C LEU A 172 -1.49 -2.02 8.13
N LEU A 173 -0.55 -1.12 8.36
CA LEU A 173 -0.48 0.17 7.65
C LEU A 173 0.58 0.16 6.54
N GLU A 174 1.62 -0.66 6.68
CA GLU A 174 2.68 -0.85 5.69
C GLU A 174 3.16 -2.30 5.68
N ALA A 175 3.34 -2.89 4.50
CA ALA A 175 3.77 -4.28 4.36
C ALA A 175 5.23 -4.57 4.76
N LYS A 176 6.13 -3.58 4.60
CA LYS A 176 7.58 -3.74 4.82
C LYS A 176 8.08 -3.00 6.06
N THR A 177 7.46 -3.25 7.21
CA THR A 177 7.87 -2.63 8.49
C THR A 177 8.84 -3.50 9.31
N THR A 178 9.14 -4.72 8.84
CA THR A 178 9.99 -5.65 9.57
C THR A 178 11.48 -5.44 9.29
N HIS A 179 12.32 -5.53 10.33
CA HIS A 179 13.77 -5.47 10.15
C HIS A 179 14.26 -6.65 9.27
N PRO A 180 14.95 -6.43 8.15
CA PRO A 180 15.26 -7.45 7.15
C PRO A 180 16.11 -8.62 7.69
N GLY A 181 16.94 -8.39 8.68
CA GLY A 181 17.77 -9.43 9.34
C GLY A 181 17.02 -10.27 10.37
N ARG A 182 15.75 -9.98 10.66
CA ARG A 182 14.95 -10.74 11.64
C ARG A 182 14.15 -11.82 10.93
N THR A 183 13.99 -13.00 11.55
CA THR A 183 13.10 -14.03 11.02
C THR A 183 11.64 -13.67 11.29
N ALA A 184 10.72 -14.19 10.45
CA ALA A 184 9.28 -13.97 10.66
C ALA A 184 8.83 -14.43 12.05
N TYR A 185 9.30 -15.61 12.48
CA TYR A 185 9.03 -16.12 13.81
C TYR A 185 9.53 -15.19 14.92
N SER A 186 10.78 -14.72 14.83
CA SER A 186 11.38 -13.85 15.84
C SER A 186 10.70 -12.48 15.88
N HIS A 187 10.22 -11.99 14.73
CA HIS A 187 9.43 -10.75 14.67
C HIS A 187 8.12 -10.89 15.44
N LEU A 188 7.32 -11.91 15.12
CA LEU A 188 6.05 -12.15 15.80
C LEU A 188 6.25 -12.50 17.28
N TRP A 189 7.28 -13.26 17.61
CA TRP A 189 7.59 -13.60 19.00
C TRP A 189 7.95 -12.37 19.84
N MET A 190 8.69 -11.43 19.28
CA MET A 190 8.97 -10.15 19.96
C MET A 190 7.68 -9.39 20.27
N LEU A 191 6.78 -9.26 19.30
CA LEU A 191 5.48 -8.63 19.49
C LEU A 191 4.61 -9.38 20.51
N ALA A 192 4.60 -10.70 20.46
CA ALA A 192 3.88 -11.53 21.40
C ALA A 192 4.40 -11.33 22.84
N LYS A 193 5.73 -11.35 23.01
CA LYS A 193 6.37 -11.22 24.31
C LYS A 193 6.12 -9.85 24.96
N THR A 194 6.20 -8.76 24.19
CA THR A 194 5.92 -7.40 24.68
C THR A 194 4.46 -7.21 25.10
N ASN A 195 3.54 -7.99 24.50
CA ASN A 195 2.11 -7.95 24.83
C ASN A 195 1.65 -9.12 25.73
N ARG A 196 2.58 -9.84 26.37
CA ARG A 196 2.32 -11.00 27.25
C ARG A 196 1.41 -12.05 26.60
N LEU A 197 1.61 -12.30 25.30
CA LEU A 197 0.91 -13.33 24.56
C LEU A 197 1.68 -14.66 24.64
N PRO A 198 1.00 -15.80 24.70
CA PRO A 198 1.66 -17.10 24.73
C PRO A 198 2.33 -17.43 23.39
N ARG A 199 3.41 -18.22 23.43
CA ARG A 199 4.20 -18.59 22.25
C ARG A 199 3.36 -19.29 21.17
N ARG A 200 2.40 -20.10 21.57
CA ARG A 200 1.48 -20.81 20.66
C ARG A 200 0.75 -19.86 19.69
N ARG A 201 0.50 -18.59 20.08
CA ARG A 201 -0.15 -17.62 19.18
C ARG A 201 0.70 -17.29 17.97
N VAL A 202 2.03 -17.33 18.10
CA VAL A 202 2.94 -17.13 16.97
C VAL A 202 2.78 -18.26 15.95
N ASP A 203 2.73 -19.49 16.44
CA ASP A 203 2.56 -20.67 15.57
C ASP A 203 1.18 -20.64 14.89
N GLU A 204 0.12 -20.32 15.64
CA GLU A 204 -1.26 -20.21 15.14
C GLU A 204 -1.40 -19.18 14.03
N VAL A 205 -0.84 -17.97 14.19
CA VAL A 205 -0.97 -16.93 13.15
C VAL A 205 -0.05 -17.19 11.94
N LEU A 206 1.09 -17.83 12.13
CA LEU A 206 1.94 -18.25 11.01
C LEU A 206 1.25 -19.32 10.15
N ASP A 207 0.57 -20.26 10.80
CA ASP A 207 -0.22 -21.28 10.12
C ASP A 207 -1.40 -20.66 9.36
N LEU A 208 -2.14 -19.77 10.01
CA LEU A 208 -3.27 -19.06 9.42
C LEU A 208 -2.92 -18.31 8.13
N VAL A 209 -1.74 -17.69 8.08
CA VAL A 209 -1.28 -16.94 6.89
C VAL A 209 -0.43 -17.77 5.92
N GLY A 210 -0.21 -19.07 6.21
CA GLY A 210 0.55 -19.98 5.37
C GLY A 210 2.06 -19.70 5.33
N LEU A 211 2.65 -19.18 6.43
CA LEU A 211 4.07 -18.86 6.52
C LEU A 211 4.86 -19.83 7.43
N THR A 212 4.26 -20.93 7.88
CA THR A 212 4.89 -21.88 8.80
C THR A 212 6.20 -22.45 8.25
N SER A 213 6.23 -22.84 6.96
CA SER A 213 7.42 -23.43 6.31
C SER A 213 8.61 -22.47 6.22
N VAL A 214 8.34 -21.17 6.15
CA VAL A 214 9.33 -20.08 5.99
C VAL A 214 9.51 -19.25 7.27
N ALA A 215 8.91 -19.65 8.38
CA ALA A 215 8.88 -18.90 9.64
C ALA A 215 10.29 -18.55 10.18
N ARG A 216 11.30 -19.38 9.89
CA ARG A 216 12.69 -19.18 10.30
C ARG A 216 13.56 -18.47 9.27
N GLN A 217 13.01 -18.11 8.12
CA GLN A 217 13.71 -17.31 7.11
C GLN A 217 13.71 -15.84 7.51
N GLN A 218 14.76 -15.12 7.09
CA GLN A 218 14.87 -13.68 7.31
C GLN A 218 13.88 -12.93 6.43
N THR A 219 13.17 -11.95 7.00
CA THR A 219 12.15 -11.18 6.29
C THR A 219 12.68 -10.34 5.13
N GLY A 220 13.99 -10.06 5.11
CA GLY A 220 14.64 -9.40 3.98
C GLY A 220 14.62 -10.20 2.67
N SER A 221 14.38 -11.52 2.75
CA SER A 221 14.24 -12.39 1.56
C SER A 221 12.77 -12.59 1.14
N PHE A 222 11.81 -12.02 1.87
CA PHE A 222 10.39 -12.21 1.60
C PHE A 222 9.96 -11.44 0.34
N SER A 223 9.12 -12.08 -0.46
CA SER A 223 8.37 -11.38 -1.51
C SER A 223 7.43 -10.34 -0.88
N LEU A 224 6.90 -9.44 -1.70
CA LEU A 224 5.92 -8.46 -1.22
C LEU A 224 4.69 -9.16 -0.62
N GLY A 225 4.19 -10.21 -1.29
CA GLY A 225 3.06 -11.01 -0.79
C GLY A 225 3.36 -11.73 0.54
N MET A 226 4.56 -12.30 0.70
CA MET A 226 4.97 -12.89 1.99
C MET A 226 5.07 -11.84 3.10
N SER A 227 5.57 -10.64 2.78
CA SER A 227 5.64 -9.52 3.73
C SER A 227 4.25 -9.06 4.14
N GLN A 228 3.31 -9.00 3.18
CA GLN A 228 1.91 -8.67 3.42
C GLN A 228 1.24 -9.68 4.35
N ARG A 229 1.41 -10.98 4.07
CA ARG A 229 0.92 -12.07 4.94
C ARG A 229 1.50 -11.99 6.35
N LEU A 230 2.80 -11.67 6.48
CA LEU A 230 3.43 -11.49 7.79
C LEU A 230 2.85 -10.28 8.56
N GLY A 231 2.57 -9.18 7.86
CA GLY A 231 1.90 -8.01 8.44
C GLY A 231 0.49 -8.35 8.92
N ILE A 232 -0.28 -9.12 8.14
CA ILE A 232 -1.59 -9.64 8.56
C ILE A 232 -1.45 -10.55 9.80
N ALA A 233 -0.44 -11.44 9.83
CA ALA A 233 -0.17 -12.28 11.00
C ALA A 233 0.12 -11.43 12.26
N ALA A 234 0.89 -10.36 12.12
CA ALA A 234 1.18 -9.43 13.22
C ALA A 234 -0.10 -8.73 13.70
N ALA A 235 -0.97 -8.28 12.79
CA ALA A 235 -2.26 -7.68 13.13
C ALA A 235 -3.17 -8.66 13.87
N LEU A 236 -3.14 -9.94 13.54
CA LEU A 236 -3.98 -10.98 14.15
C LEU A 236 -3.39 -11.59 15.44
N LEU A 237 -2.15 -11.26 15.78
CA LEU A 237 -1.40 -11.91 16.86
C LEU A 237 -2.09 -11.81 18.22
N GLY A 238 -2.67 -10.65 18.54
CA GLY A 238 -3.35 -10.37 19.81
C GLY A 238 -4.81 -10.85 19.86
N ASP A 239 -5.33 -11.42 18.79
CA ASP A 239 -6.73 -11.78 18.62
C ASP A 239 -7.71 -10.59 18.83
N PRO A 240 -7.46 -9.44 18.16
CA PRO A 240 -8.18 -8.21 18.44
C PRO A 240 -9.62 -8.21 17.91
N GLY A 241 -10.48 -7.42 18.56
CA GLY A 241 -11.86 -7.19 18.11
C GLY A 241 -11.97 -6.15 16.98
N VAL A 242 -10.96 -5.29 16.82
CA VAL A 242 -10.90 -4.27 15.76
C VAL A 242 -9.69 -4.53 14.88
N LEU A 243 -9.90 -4.56 13.58
CA LEU A 243 -8.86 -4.83 12.58
C LEU A 243 -8.83 -3.71 11.55
N MET A 244 -7.63 -3.21 11.26
CA MET A 244 -7.39 -2.15 10.29
C MET A 244 -6.35 -2.59 9.28
N PHE A 245 -6.68 -2.49 8.00
CA PHE A 245 -5.77 -2.88 6.92
C PHE A 245 -5.69 -1.78 5.86
N ASP A 246 -4.51 -1.21 5.67
CA ASP A 246 -4.23 -0.26 4.60
C ASP A 246 -3.69 -1.02 3.39
N GLU A 247 -4.47 -1.07 2.31
CA GLU A 247 -4.13 -1.73 1.05
C GLU A 247 -3.65 -3.19 1.20
N PRO A 248 -4.38 -4.09 1.90
CA PRO A 248 -3.89 -5.42 2.26
C PRO A 248 -3.69 -6.36 1.07
N VAL A 249 -4.25 -6.04 -0.09
CA VAL A 249 -4.17 -6.85 -1.32
C VAL A 249 -3.02 -6.44 -2.24
N ASN A 250 -2.32 -5.35 -1.94
CA ASN A 250 -1.23 -4.87 -2.78
C ASN A 250 -0.08 -5.87 -2.86
N GLY A 251 0.33 -6.18 -4.10
CA GLY A 251 1.44 -7.10 -4.37
C GLY A 251 1.13 -8.57 -4.11
N LEU A 252 -0.14 -8.92 -3.97
CA LEU A 252 -0.63 -10.29 -3.96
C LEU A 252 -1.03 -10.72 -5.38
N ASP A 253 -0.87 -12.00 -5.66
CA ASP A 253 -1.47 -12.68 -6.81
C ASP A 253 -2.99 -12.84 -6.64
N THR A 254 -3.65 -13.31 -7.68
CA THR A 254 -5.11 -13.51 -7.69
C THR A 254 -5.60 -14.41 -6.54
N ASP A 255 -4.82 -15.47 -6.21
CA ASP A 255 -5.19 -16.39 -5.14
C ASP A 255 -4.96 -15.76 -3.76
N GLY A 256 -3.90 -14.97 -3.60
CA GLY A 256 -3.67 -14.15 -2.43
C GLY A 256 -4.77 -13.12 -2.18
N ILE A 257 -5.26 -12.45 -3.23
CA ILE A 257 -6.40 -11.52 -3.14
C ILE A 257 -7.66 -12.26 -2.68
N ARG A 258 -7.96 -13.42 -3.28
CA ARG A 258 -9.11 -14.26 -2.88
C ARG A 258 -9.00 -14.73 -1.43
N TRP A 259 -7.79 -15.09 -0.99
CA TRP A 259 -7.53 -15.48 0.39
C TRP A 259 -7.77 -14.32 1.36
N VAL A 260 -7.23 -13.12 1.10
CA VAL A 260 -7.47 -11.93 1.94
C VAL A 260 -8.96 -11.65 2.04
N ARG A 261 -9.69 -11.67 0.93
CA ARG A 261 -11.15 -11.44 0.91
C ARG A 261 -11.90 -12.44 1.82
N ARG A 262 -11.60 -13.73 1.71
CA ARG A 262 -12.20 -14.76 2.58
C ARG A 262 -11.88 -14.51 4.04
N LEU A 263 -10.62 -14.17 4.35
CA LEU A 263 -10.18 -13.87 5.70
C LEU A 263 -10.94 -12.67 6.30
N LEU A 264 -11.02 -11.54 5.57
CA LEU A 264 -11.70 -10.33 6.05
C LEU A 264 -13.20 -10.61 6.34
N ARG A 265 -13.89 -11.32 5.44
CA ARG A 265 -15.29 -11.70 5.62
C ARG A 265 -15.49 -12.65 6.79
N GLN A 266 -14.59 -13.62 6.97
CA GLN A 266 -14.64 -14.53 8.11
C GLN A 266 -14.45 -13.76 9.42
N LEU A 267 -13.46 -12.89 9.53
CA LEU A 267 -13.20 -12.08 10.74
C LEU A 267 -14.41 -11.20 11.08
N ALA A 268 -15.06 -10.62 10.08
CA ALA A 268 -16.31 -9.88 10.28
C ALA A 268 -17.44 -10.79 10.76
N SER A 269 -17.61 -11.98 10.16
CA SER A 269 -18.66 -12.95 10.58
C SER A 269 -18.45 -13.46 12.00
N GLU A 270 -17.23 -13.40 12.55
CA GLU A 270 -16.90 -13.67 13.95
C GLU A 270 -17.31 -12.51 14.89
N GLY A 271 -17.88 -11.42 14.35
CA GLY A 271 -18.32 -10.26 15.11
C GLY A 271 -17.26 -9.16 15.27
N ARG A 272 -16.10 -9.26 14.58
CA ARG A 272 -15.06 -8.24 14.64
C ARG A 272 -15.41 -7.04 13.75
N SER A 273 -14.87 -5.86 14.11
CA SER A 273 -14.89 -4.69 13.23
C SER A 273 -13.72 -4.74 12.28
N VAL A 274 -13.99 -4.79 10.99
CA VAL A 274 -12.93 -4.83 9.95
C VAL A 274 -12.98 -3.54 9.14
N PHE A 275 -11.91 -2.75 9.20
CA PHE A 275 -11.76 -1.49 8.48
C PHE A 275 -10.63 -1.62 7.46
N VAL A 276 -10.94 -1.52 6.17
CA VAL A 276 -9.99 -1.81 5.10
C VAL A 276 -9.99 -0.72 4.03
N SER A 277 -8.82 -0.17 3.72
CA SER A 277 -8.65 0.68 2.55
C SER A 277 -8.31 -0.15 1.32
N SER A 278 -8.74 0.29 0.15
CA SER A 278 -8.31 -0.23 -1.14
C SER A 278 -8.52 0.79 -2.24
N HIS A 279 -7.69 0.72 -3.27
CA HIS A 279 -7.90 1.41 -4.54
C HIS A 279 -8.53 0.48 -5.60
N LEU A 280 -8.63 -0.84 -5.32
CA LEU A 280 -9.26 -1.83 -6.20
C LEU A 280 -10.76 -1.89 -5.91
N MET A 281 -11.54 -1.09 -6.65
CA MET A 281 -12.99 -0.96 -6.43
C MET A 281 -13.73 -2.27 -6.66
N SER A 282 -13.35 -3.05 -7.68
CA SER A 282 -13.95 -4.35 -7.98
C SER A 282 -13.76 -5.38 -6.86
N GLU A 283 -12.63 -5.33 -6.14
CA GLU A 283 -12.38 -6.19 -4.99
C GLU A 283 -13.14 -5.68 -3.75
N MET A 284 -13.24 -4.37 -3.59
CA MET A 284 -14.00 -3.75 -2.50
C MET A 284 -15.50 -4.05 -2.63
N ALA A 285 -16.06 -3.97 -3.84
CA ALA A 285 -17.45 -4.35 -4.12
C ALA A 285 -17.78 -5.79 -3.69
N LYS A 286 -16.80 -6.71 -3.80
CA LYS A 286 -16.95 -8.12 -3.41
C LYS A 286 -16.67 -8.39 -1.94
N THR A 287 -16.03 -7.46 -1.23
CA THR A 287 -15.48 -7.68 0.13
C THR A 287 -16.24 -6.90 1.18
N ALA A 288 -16.53 -5.64 0.94
CA ALA A 288 -17.14 -4.74 1.92
C ALA A 288 -18.65 -4.88 2.02
N ASP A 289 -19.18 -4.67 3.23
CA ASP A 289 -20.61 -4.55 3.52
C ASP A 289 -21.03 -3.09 3.53
N GLN A 290 -20.16 -2.23 4.06
CA GLN A 290 -20.35 -0.78 4.15
C GLN A 290 -19.16 -0.03 3.56
N LEU A 291 -19.39 1.20 3.11
CA LEU A 291 -18.37 2.11 2.62
C LEU A 291 -18.33 3.37 3.48
N VAL A 292 -17.13 3.87 3.67
CA VAL A 292 -16.80 5.24 4.06
C VAL A 292 -16.00 5.84 2.91
N VAL A 293 -16.59 6.76 2.17
CA VAL A 293 -15.98 7.39 1.00
C VAL A 293 -15.56 8.81 1.37
N ILE A 294 -14.29 9.13 1.11
CA ILE A 294 -13.72 10.45 1.39
C ILE A 294 -13.13 11.09 0.13
N GLY A 295 -13.19 12.42 0.08
CA GLY A 295 -12.51 13.27 -0.90
C GLY A 295 -11.92 14.48 -0.22
N THR A 296 -10.68 14.89 -0.57
CA THR A 296 -9.98 16.05 0.01
C THR A 296 -10.07 16.15 1.55
N GLY A 297 -9.97 15.01 2.23
CA GLY A 297 -10.02 14.94 3.69
C GLY A 297 -11.41 14.94 4.32
N ARG A 298 -12.49 15.05 3.54
CA ARG A 298 -13.88 15.15 4.00
C ARG A 298 -14.68 13.89 3.67
N LEU A 299 -15.71 13.63 4.47
CA LEU A 299 -16.66 12.56 4.20
C LEU A 299 -17.57 12.93 3.02
N ILE A 300 -17.62 12.05 2.02
CA ILE A 300 -18.56 12.15 0.90
C ILE A 300 -19.81 11.30 1.20
N ALA A 301 -19.59 10.03 1.61
CA ALA A 301 -20.67 9.10 1.90
C ALA A 301 -20.26 8.07 2.95
N GLN A 302 -21.25 7.64 3.76
CA GLN A 302 -21.15 6.46 4.59
C GLN A 302 -22.47 5.68 4.48
N MET A 303 -22.43 4.53 3.77
CA MET A 303 -23.61 3.74 3.49
C MET A 303 -23.25 2.31 3.06
N PRO A 304 -24.21 1.36 2.98
CA PRO A 304 -23.99 0.05 2.38
C PRO A 304 -23.51 0.12 0.93
N VAL A 305 -22.68 -0.86 0.51
CA VAL A 305 -22.16 -0.94 -0.87
C VAL A 305 -23.29 -0.90 -1.91
N SER A 306 -24.35 -1.66 -1.68
CA SER A 306 -25.51 -1.74 -2.61
C SER A 306 -26.21 -0.38 -2.76
N GLU A 307 -26.39 0.34 -1.65
CA GLU A 307 -26.99 1.67 -1.67
C GLU A 307 -26.10 2.68 -2.38
N PHE A 308 -24.80 2.65 -2.12
CA PHE A 308 -23.83 3.53 -2.78
C PHE A 308 -23.85 3.31 -4.30
N THR A 309 -23.78 2.06 -4.72
CA THR A 309 -23.82 1.72 -6.15
C THR A 309 -25.12 2.18 -6.80
N SER A 310 -26.27 1.92 -6.19
CA SER A 310 -27.56 2.35 -6.76
C SER A 310 -27.78 3.86 -6.77
N ARG A 311 -27.15 4.57 -5.84
CA ARG A 311 -27.28 6.03 -5.71
C ARG A 311 -26.41 6.82 -6.68
N TYR A 312 -25.17 6.38 -6.88
CA TYR A 312 -24.16 7.11 -7.64
C TYR A 312 -23.89 6.53 -9.03
N ALA A 313 -24.04 5.23 -9.24
CA ALA A 313 -23.88 4.69 -10.56
C ALA A 313 -25.23 4.53 -11.26
N LYS A 314 -25.43 5.29 -12.32
CA LYS A 314 -26.58 5.15 -13.21
C LYS A 314 -26.32 3.96 -14.12
N GLY A 315 -27.03 2.84 -13.88
CA GLY A 315 -26.97 1.71 -14.78
C GLY A 315 -27.28 2.14 -16.21
N TYR A 316 -26.63 1.51 -17.15
CA TYR A 316 -26.89 1.76 -18.58
C TYR A 316 -27.23 0.46 -19.29
N VAL A 317 -27.81 0.55 -20.47
CA VAL A 317 -28.02 -0.59 -21.35
C VAL A 317 -27.00 -0.52 -22.45
N ARG A 318 -26.17 -1.58 -22.54
CA ARG A 318 -25.24 -1.73 -23.64
C ARG A 318 -25.98 -2.25 -24.85
N VAL A 319 -25.83 -1.53 -25.97
CA VAL A 319 -26.50 -1.85 -27.21
C VAL A 319 -25.47 -1.94 -28.32
N ARG A 320 -25.54 -3.06 -29.10
CA ARG A 320 -24.76 -3.22 -30.30
C ARG A 320 -25.70 -3.51 -31.45
N SER A 321 -25.52 -2.74 -32.54
CA SER A 321 -26.34 -2.85 -33.75
C SER A 321 -25.47 -2.57 -34.99
N PRO A 322 -25.71 -3.23 -36.12
CA PRO A 322 -25.10 -2.84 -37.40
C PRO A 322 -25.65 -1.50 -37.95
N GLN A 323 -26.73 -1.01 -37.34
CA GLN A 323 -27.49 0.18 -37.78
C GLN A 323 -27.50 1.24 -36.68
N LEU A 324 -26.35 1.45 -35.98
CA LEU A 324 -26.22 2.42 -34.86
C LEU A 324 -26.58 3.85 -35.30
N ASP A 325 -26.23 4.22 -36.52
CA ASP A 325 -26.55 5.56 -37.09
C ASP A 325 -28.06 5.82 -37.15
N LEU A 326 -28.87 4.78 -37.38
CA LEU A 326 -30.33 4.87 -37.40
C LEU A 326 -30.91 4.77 -35.97
N LEU A 327 -30.29 4.00 -35.09
CA LEU A 327 -30.78 3.77 -33.75
C LEU A 327 -30.57 4.98 -32.84
N ARG A 328 -29.41 5.63 -32.93
CA ARG A 328 -29.03 6.75 -32.06
C ARG A 328 -30.06 7.89 -32.03
N PRO A 329 -30.48 8.46 -33.16
CA PRO A 329 -31.48 9.53 -33.13
C PRO A 329 -32.80 9.07 -32.50
N VAL A 330 -33.25 7.86 -32.75
CA VAL A 330 -34.47 7.29 -32.16
C VAL A 330 -34.38 7.18 -30.64
N LEU A 331 -33.22 6.79 -30.11
CA LEU A 331 -33.01 6.71 -28.65
C LEU A 331 -32.95 8.11 -28.01
N VAL A 332 -32.26 9.04 -28.66
CA VAL A 332 -32.15 10.44 -28.19
C VAL A 332 -33.52 11.12 -28.21
N ASP A 333 -34.29 10.97 -29.26
CA ASP A 333 -35.67 11.49 -29.37
C ASP A 333 -36.60 10.86 -28.33
N GLY A 334 -36.33 9.61 -27.93
CA GLY A 334 -36.98 8.92 -26.81
C GLY A 334 -36.54 9.37 -25.41
N GLY A 335 -35.64 10.35 -25.31
CA GLY A 335 -35.15 10.91 -24.03
C GLY A 335 -33.96 10.18 -23.40
N ALA A 336 -33.31 9.28 -24.15
CA ALA A 336 -32.10 8.60 -23.66
C ALA A 336 -30.84 9.43 -23.89
N THR A 337 -29.86 9.28 -23.01
CA THR A 337 -28.48 9.73 -23.22
C THR A 337 -27.69 8.58 -23.82
N VAL A 338 -27.00 8.83 -24.95
CA VAL A 338 -26.26 7.81 -25.71
C VAL A 338 -24.79 8.20 -25.82
N GLU A 339 -23.89 7.33 -25.35
CA GLU A 339 -22.44 7.49 -25.43
C GLU A 339 -21.83 6.34 -26.23
N ASP A 340 -20.74 6.59 -26.97
CA ASP A 340 -20.01 5.58 -27.73
C ASP A 340 -19.06 4.78 -26.86
N GLU A 341 -18.96 3.48 -27.09
CA GLU A 341 -17.95 2.59 -26.51
C GLU A 341 -16.93 2.12 -27.56
N GLU A 342 -15.75 1.67 -27.12
CA GLU A 342 -14.60 1.36 -28.00
C GLU A 342 -14.85 0.25 -29.02
N ASP A 343 -15.82 -0.65 -28.78
CA ASP A 343 -16.07 -1.86 -29.59
C ASP A 343 -17.26 -1.77 -30.56
N ARG A 344 -17.62 -0.55 -30.96
CA ARG A 344 -18.82 -0.27 -31.79
C ARG A 344 -20.14 -0.65 -31.08
N SER A 345 -20.18 -0.59 -29.78
CA SER A 345 -21.38 -0.56 -28.98
C SER A 345 -21.68 0.87 -28.51
N ILE A 346 -22.87 1.07 -28.02
CA ILE A 346 -23.29 2.31 -27.35
C ILE A 346 -23.79 1.99 -25.96
N SER A 347 -23.53 2.88 -25.01
CA SER A 347 -24.18 2.88 -23.70
C SER A 347 -25.39 3.80 -23.74
N VAL A 348 -26.54 3.28 -23.33
CA VAL A 348 -27.82 3.99 -23.31
C VAL A 348 -28.27 4.18 -21.88
N ARG A 349 -28.42 5.43 -21.45
CA ARG A 349 -28.90 5.80 -20.10
C ARG A 349 -30.26 6.46 -20.17
N GLY A 350 -31.04 6.33 -19.09
CA GLY A 350 -32.36 6.95 -19.00
C GLY A 350 -33.49 6.17 -19.64
N MET A 351 -33.20 4.99 -20.23
CA MET A 351 -34.18 4.11 -20.87
C MET A 351 -33.98 2.66 -20.44
N SER A 352 -35.08 1.92 -20.21
CA SER A 352 -35.02 0.50 -19.87
C SER A 352 -34.68 -0.38 -21.09
N GLN A 353 -34.14 -1.57 -20.83
CA GLN A 353 -33.86 -2.57 -21.88
C GLN A 353 -35.10 -2.85 -22.73
N ASP A 354 -36.27 -3.02 -22.12
CA ASP A 354 -37.50 -3.32 -22.81
C ASP A 354 -37.92 -2.17 -23.74
N ALA A 355 -37.84 -0.91 -23.25
CA ALA A 355 -38.17 0.26 -24.05
C ALA A 355 -37.23 0.46 -25.24
N ILE A 356 -35.93 0.18 -25.06
CA ILE A 356 -34.95 0.20 -26.18
C ILE A 356 -35.30 -0.88 -27.19
N GLY A 357 -35.63 -2.10 -26.75
CA GLY A 357 -36.01 -3.20 -27.59
C GLY A 357 -37.26 -2.90 -28.41
N GLU A 358 -38.29 -2.31 -27.80
CA GLU A 358 -39.51 -1.89 -28.48
C GLU A 358 -39.28 -0.80 -29.53
N LEU A 359 -38.44 0.21 -29.21
CA LEU A 359 -38.08 1.25 -30.16
C LEU A 359 -37.34 0.70 -31.35
N ALA A 360 -36.34 -0.17 -31.12
CA ALA A 360 -35.61 -0.81 -32.20
C ALA A 360 -36.53 -1.66 -33.11
N TRP A 361 -37.47 -2.40 -32.50
CA TRP A 361 -38.44 -3.18 -33.25
C TRP A 361 -39.39 -2.31 -34.10
N ARG A 362 -39.94 -1.24 -33.53
CA ARG A 362 -40.82 -0.30 -34.25
C ARG A 362 -40.13 0.33 -35.46
N HIS A 363 -38.84 0.56 -35.39
CA HIS A 363 -38.04 1.14 -36.49
C HIS A 363 -37.34 0.12 -37.37
N SER A 364 -37.64 -1.20 -37.18
CA SER A 364 -37.04 -2.30 -37.93
C SER A 364 -35.50 -2.32 -37.84
N ILE A 365 -34.95 -1.95 -36.70
CA ILE A 365 -33.51 -1.91 -36.44
C ILE A 365 -33.08 -3.22 -35.77
N MET A 366 -32.06 -3.88 -36.37
CA MET A 366 -31.51 -5.12 -35.84
C MET A 366 -30.59 -4.84 -34.65
N LEU A 367 -30.78 -5.59 -33.57
CA LEU A 367 -29.90 -5.56 -32.39
C LEU A 367 -29.06 -6.85 -32.35
N HIS A 368 -27.75 -6.69 -32.17
CA HIS A 368 -26.83 -7.82 -31.92
C HIS A 368 -26.62 -8.05 -30.43
N GLU A 369 -26.75 -7.01 -29.62
CA GLU A 369 -26.65 -7.07 -28.18
C GLU A 369 -27.59 -6.03 -27.56
N LEU A 370 -28.25 -6.41 -26.49
CA LEU A 370 -29.11 -5.56 -25.67
C LEU A 370 -28.99 -6.06 -24.25
N ALA A 371 -27.98 -5.60 -23.54
CA ALA A 371 -27.61 -6.11 -22.23
C ALA A 371 -27.63 -5.00 -21.16
N PRO A 372 -28.44 -5.13 -20.10
CA PRO A 372 -28.37 -4.19 -19.00
C PRO A 372 -27.02 -4.37 -18.30
N GLN A 373 -26.28 -3.29 -18.18
CA GLN A 373 -25.05 -3.25 -17.39
C GLN A 373 -25.42 -2.74 -15.99
N SER A 374 -25.13 -3.59 -15.01
CA SER A 374 -25.29 -3.17 -13.63
C SER A 374 -24.22 -2.13 -13.29
N ALA A 375 -24.67 -1.06 -12.68
CA ALA A 375 -23.82 -0.03 -12.11
C ALA A 375 -22.65 -0.63 -11.33
N SER A 376 -21.42 -0.28 -11.66
CA SER A 376 -20.24 -0.74 -10.96
C SER A 376 -19.91 0.20 -9.77
N LEU A 377 -19.26 -0.36 -8.73
CA LEU A 377 -18.76 0.47 -7.64
C LEU A 377 -17.73 1.49 -8.14
N GLU A 378 -17.01 1.16 -9.20
CA GLU A 378 -15.99 2.02 -9.81
C GLU A 378 -16.62 3.27 -10.44
N GLU A 379 -17.68 3.11 -11.24
CA GLU A 379 -18.46 4.21 -11.80
C GLU A 379 -19.09 5.07 -10.71
N ALA A 380 -19.74 4.45 -9.72
CA ALA A 380 -20.31 5.15 -8.58
C ALA A 380 -19.27 5.99 -7.84
N PHE A 381 -18.08 5.44 -7.67
CA PHE A 381 -16.99 6.13 -6.99
C PHE A 381 -16.48 7.33 -7.79
N VAL A 382 -16.26 7.18 -9.09
CA VAL A 382 -15.84 8.28 -9.97
C VAL A 382 -16.89 9.41 -9.92
N GLU A 383 -18.17 9.10 -10.16
CA GLU A 383 -19.24 10.09 -10.14
C GLU A 383 -19.38 10.80 -8.79
N SER A 384 -19.20 10.08 -7.67
CA SER A 384 -19.27 10.66 -6.33
C SER A 384 -18.07 11.54 -5.97
N THR A 385 -16.90 11.31 -6.57
CA THR A 385 -15.65 11.99 -6.20
C THR A 385 -15.26 13.12 -7.15
N GLU A 386 -15.73 13.12 -8.40
CA GLU A 386 -15.44 14.18 -9.38
C GLU A 386 -15.62 15.61 -8.83
N PRO A 387 -16.70 15.96 -8.12
CA PRO A 387 -16.88 17.30 -7.56
C PRO A 387 -15.87 17.66 -6.46
N HIS A 388 -15.11 16.67 -5.95
CA HIS A 388 -14.20 16.79 -4.81
C HIS A 388 -12.73 16.60 -5.17
N LEU A 389 -12.37 16.55 -6.48
CA LEU A 389 -10.98 16.44 -6.93
C LEU A 389 -10.36 17.85 -7.01
N GLU A 390 -9.25 18.07 -6.32
CA GLU A 390 -8.46 19.33 -6.36
C GLU A 390 -7.76 19.56 -7.73
N PHE A 391 -7.75 18.57 -8.63
CA PHE A 391 -7.08 18.64 -9.93
C PHE A 391 -8.07 18.48 -11.09
N GLY A 392 -9.04 19.39 -11.17
CA GLY A 392 -9.74 19.68 -12.40
C GLY A 392 -8.89 20.60 -13.29
N GLY A 393 -7.72 20.16 -13.69
CA GLY A 393 -6.94 20.79 -14.75
C GLY A 393 -7.64 20.54 -16.07
N SER A 394 -8.50 21.44 -16.51
CA SER A 394 -8.97 21.53 -17.87
C SER A 394 -7.77 21.60 -18.81
N HIS A 395 -7.43 20.50 -19.45
CA HIS A 395 -6.66 20.54 -20.68
C HIS A 395 -7.62 20.99 -21.78
N PRO A 396 -7.43 22.16 -22.40
CA PRO A 396 -8.15 22.47 -23.63
C PRO A 396 -7.68 21.48 -24.72
N PRO A 397 -8.56 21.00 -25.60
CA PRO A 397 -8.16 20.16 -26.70
C PRO A 397 -7.20 20.93 -27.59
N GLY A 398 -5.97 20.45 -27.73
CA GLY A 398 -4.96 21.01 -28.62
C GLY A 398 -5.42 20.92 -30.05
N THR A 399 -5.71 22.07 -30.63
CA THR A 399 -5.81 22.24 -32.08
C THR A 399 -4.45 21.94 -32.68
N GLY A 400 -4.36 20.83 -33.41
CA GLY A 400 -3.23 20.53 -34.28
C GLY A 400 -3.16 21.57 -35.41
N SER A 401 -1.99 22.09 -35.67
CA SER A 401 -1.65 22.76 -36.91
C SER A 401 -0.18 22.50 -37.19
N ASP A 402 0.03 21.78 -38.27
CA ASP A 402 1.31 21.56 -38.93
C ASP A 402 2.00 22.87 -39.31
N ALA A 403 3.30 22.96 -39.08
CA ALA A 403 4.21 23.64 -40.00
C ALA A 403 5.65 23.17 -39.81
N MET A 404 6.16 22.54 -40.84
CA MET A 404 7.59 22.29 -41.08
C MET A 404 8.38 23.62 -41.17
N GLY A 405 9.62 23.61 -40.66
CA GLY A 405 10.55 24.69 -40.86
C GLY A 405 11.96 24.34 -40.39
N THR A 406 12.79 23.92 -41.30
CA THR A 406 14.23 23.66 -41.28
C THR A 406 15.05 24.87 -40.87
N GLY A 407 16.17 24.68 -40.15
CA GLY A 407 17.29 25.61 -40.12
C GLY A 407 18.10 25.67 -38.82
N ALA A 408 19.27 25.08 -38.81
CA ALA A 408 20.41 25.38 -37.93
C ALA A 408 21.37 26.31 -38.66
N PRO A 409 22.57 26.74 -38.08
CA PRO A 409 22.90 27.14 -36.72
C PRO A 409 23.58 28.53 -36.70
N GLY A 410 23.87 29.11 -35.55
CA GLY A 410 24.67 30.36 -35.46
C GLY A 410 25.07 30.75 -34.04
N THR A 411 26.30 30.71 -33.83
CA THR A 411 27.21 31.10 -32.74
C THR A 411 27.09 32.54 -32.21
N ALA A 412 27.56 32.70 -30.99
CA ALA A 412 28.44 33.79 -30.45
C ALA A 412 27.84 34.69 -29.33
N ASN A 413 28.46 34.54 -28.17
CA ASN A 413 29.23 35.52 -27.36
C ASN A 413 28.61 36.79 -26.78
N ALA A 414 29.04 36.96 -25.55
CA ALA A 414 29.49 38.15 -24.80
C ALA A 414 28.55 38.65 -23.72
N GLU A 415 28.88 38.48 -22.46
CA GLU A 415 29.74 39.30 -21.56
C GLU A 415 29.08 40.55 -20.95
N GLN A 416 29.35 40.72 -19.64
CA GLN A 416 29.33 41.92 -18.80
C GLN A 416 27.96 42.34 -18.22
N GLY A 417 27.81 42.66 -16.94
CA GLY A 417 28.70 43.01 -15.86
C GLY A 417 27.85 43.29 -14.60
N ALA A 418 28.42 43.05 -13.46
CA ALA A 418 28.00 43.57 -12.18
C ALA A 418 28.27 45.09 -12.09
N PRO A 419 27.68 45.84 -11.13
CA PRO A 419 28.30 45.95 -9.82
C PRO A 419 27.33 46.14 -8.63
N GLU A 420 27.73 45.67 -7.46
CA GLU A 420 27.45 46.31 -6.18
C GLU A 420 28.09 47.72 -6.11
N PRO A 421 27.68 48.65 -5.17
CA PRO A 421 28.14 48.56 -3.81
C PRO A 421 27.29 49.23 -2.71
N ASP A 422 27.62 48.85 -1.47
CA ASP A 422 27.79 49.61 -0.22
C ASP A 422 26.73 50.59 0.32
N GLY A 423 26.53 50.48 1.63
CA GLY A 423 26.13 51.60 2.45
C GLY A 423 25.51 51.27 3.83
N GLU A 424 26.38 51.06 4.79
CA GLU A 424 26.35 51.38 6.21
C GLU A 424 25.14 52.14 6.80
N GLY A 425 24.79 51.80 8.06
CA GLY A 425 24.12 52.75 8.96
C GLY A 425 23.48 52.08 10.21
N ARG A 426 24.24 51.77 11.21
CA ARG A 426 24.16 52.04 12.65
C ARG A 426 22.90 52.70 13.22
N GLY A 427 22.53 52.18 14.41
CA GLY A 427 21.88 52.92 15.53
C GLY A 427 20.78 52.09 16.16
N ASP A 428 20.94 51.46 17.20
CA ASP A 428 21.15 51.67 18.65
C ASP A 428 19.84 52.07 19.37
N ARG A 429 19.55 51.32 20.48
CA ARG A 429 18.69 51.65 21.67
C ARG A 429 17.17 51.53 21.46
N THR A 430 16.47 50.72 22.19
CA THR A 430 16.40 50.42 23.62
C THR A 430 15.78 49.06 23.84
#